data_d82640adba1175f98b6320d8727366f2
#
_entry.id   d82640adba1175f98b6320d8727366f2
#
_cell.length_a   1.000
_cell.length_b   1.000
_cell.length_c   1.000
_cell.angle_alpha   90.00
_cell.angle_beta   90.00
_cell.angle_gamma   90.00
#
_symmetry.space_group_name_H-M   'P 1'
#
loop_
_entity.id
_entity.type
_entity.pdbx_description
1 polymer ?
#
loop_
_entity_poly.entity_id
_entity_poly.type
_entity_poly.pdbx_seq_one_letter_code
_entity_poly.pdbx_strand_id
1 'polypeptide(L)'
;ERVQFDFLVHRQERAAFDDEIESLGGKLYRLPRLVPWSEGYLAALNHFFDEHPEYKIVHVHQDCLSSVILRAAAQHNIPVRIAHSHNANQDKNLKYPIKLWYKRSIPKYTTNLFACGKDAGDWMFGGAPFQIINNAIDVTAYAYSLAKRQEVRRHLSLENKLTIGHVGRFNHPKNHPFLLDIFAALLKKESN
;
A
#
# COMPACT_ATOMS: atom_id res chain seq x y z
N GLU A 1 -25.97 3.99 -2.26
CA GLU A 1 -25.59 2.94 -1.30
C GLU A 1 -24.19 3.25 -0.78
N ARG A 2 -23.99 3.14 0.53
CA ARG A 2 -22.66 3.22 1.12
C ARG A 2 -22.10 1.81 1.23
N VAL A 3 -20.89 1.62 0.74
CA VAL A 3 -20.16 0.36 0.90
C VAL A 3 -19.42 0.43 2.23
N GLN A 4 -19.63 -0.57 3.10
CA GLN A 4 -18.87 -0.73 4.32
C GLN A 4 -17.60 -1.52 4.03
N PHE A 5 -16.46 -1.04 4.53
CA PHE A 5 -15.19 -1.74 4.48
C PHE A 5 -14.82 -2.27 5.85
N ASP A 6 -14.47 -3.55 5.91
CA ASP A 6 -13.83 -4.18 7.04
C ASP A 6 -12.39 -4.55 6.66
N PHE A 7 -11.51 -4.66 7.64
CA PHE A 7 -10.08 -4.80 7.39
C PHE A 7 -9.51 -6.06 8.02
N LEU A 8 -8.90 -6.92 7.19
CA LEU A 8 -8.13 -8.08 7.62
C LEU A 8 -6.64 -7.71 7.61
N VAL A 9 -6.04 -7.57 8.78
CA VAL A 9 -4.68 -7.07 8.96
C VAL A 9 -3.74 -8.13 9.54
N HIS A 10 -2.43 -8.04 9.22
CA HIS A 10 -1.38 -8.96 9.68
C HIS A 10 -0.53 -8.36 10.80
N ARG A 11 -1.11 -7.46 11.59
CA ARG A 11 -0.49 -6.80 12.74
C ARG A 11 -1.37 -7.02 13.96
N GLN A 12 -0.74 -7.34 15.09
CA GLN A 12 -1.47 -7.56 16.34
C GLN A 12 -1.71 -6.25 17.12
N GLU A 13 -0.75 -5.31 17.02
CA GLU A 13 -0.82 -4.04 17.71
C GLU A 13 -1.79 -3.08 17.00
N ARG A 14 -2.36 -2.16 17.77
CA ARG A 14 -3.17 -1.07 17.21
C ARG A 14 -2.33 -0.18 16.28
N ALA A 15 -2.95 0.26 15.22
CA ALA A 15 -2.36 1.15 14.21
C ALA A 15 -3.05 2.53 14.24
N ALA A 16 -2.44 3.50 13.56
CA ALA A 16 -2.86 4.90 13.61
C ALA A 16 -4.30 5.18 13.15
N PHE A 17 -4.86 4.30 12.31
CA PHE A 17 -6.21 4.48 11.76
C PHE A 17 -7.25 3.52 12.34
N ASP A 18 -6.89 2.68 13.32
CA ASP A 18 -7.82 1.68 13.87
C ASP A 18 -9.04 2.33 14.51
N ASP A 19 -8.83 3.40 15.31
CA ASP A 19 -9.91 4.12 15.97
C ASP A 19 -10.83 4.82 14.94
N GLU A 20 -10.27 5.35 13.86
CA GLU A 20 -11.03 5.96 12.78
C GLU A 20 -11.87 4.93 12.02
N ILE A 21 -11.29 3.77 11.69
CA ILE A 21 -12.02 2.65 11.04
C ILE A 21 -13.20 2.23 11.88
N GLU A 22 -12.99 2.00 13.18
CA GLU A 22 -14.04 1.57 14.11
C GLU A 22 -15.12 2.65 14.25
N SER A 23 -14.75 3.94 14.33
CA SER A 23 -15.69 5.06 14.40
C SER A 23 -16.57 5.20 13.17
N LEU A 24 -16.07 4.78 12.01
CA LEU A 24 -16.79 4.74 10.74
C LEU A 24 -17.61 3.46 10.54
N GLY A 25 -17.65 2.59 11.54
CA GLY A 25 -18.42 1.34 11.54
C GLY A 25 -17.69 0.14 10.91
N GLY A 26 -16.42 0.29 10.54
CA GLY A 26 -15.58 -0.80 10.03
C GLY A 26 -15.10 -1.73 11.14
N LYS A 27 -14.92 -3.01 10.82
CA LYS A 27 -14.36 -4.01 11.71
C LYS A 27 -12.91 -4.30 11.36
N LEU A 28 -12.12 -4.62 12.39
CA LEU A 28 -10.71 -4.98 12.26
C LEU A 28 -10.50 -6.42 12.71
N TYR A 29 -10.10 -7.26 11.78
CA TYR A 29 -9.73 -8.65 12.03
C TYR A 29 -8.22 -8.80 11.96
N ARG A 30 -7.64 -9.52 12.93
CA ARG A 30 -6.19 -9.64 13.08
C ARG A 30 -5.75 -11.07 12.87
N LEU A 31 -5.02 -11.31 11.79
CA LEU A 31 -4.37 -12.58 11.51
C LEU A 31 -2.91 -12.59 12.00
N PRO A 32 -2.32 -13.76 12.22
CA PRO A 32 -0.88 -13.90 12.37
C PRO A 32 -0.13 -13.28 11.17
N ARG A 33 1.17 -13.03 11.35
CA ARG A 33 2.03 -12.56 10.25
C ARG A 33 1.92 -13.48 9.03
N LEU A 34 1.74 -12.88 7.85
CA LEU A 34 1.66 -13.61 6.60
C LEU A 34 2.99 -14.33 6.30
N VAL A 35 2.96 -15.65 6.46
CA VAL A 35 4.02 -16.56 6.04
C VAL A 35 3.37 -17.61 5.14
N PRO A 36 3.65 -17.61 3.83
CA PRO A 36 2.87 -18.37 2.84
C PRO A 36 2.81 -19.89 3.03
N TRP A 37 3.79 -20.44 3.74
CA TRP A 37 3.91 -21.88 4.05
C TRP A 37 3.62 -22.23 5.52
N SER A 38 3.21 -21.26 6.32
CA SER A 38 2.85 -21.51 7.72
C SER A 38 1.46 -22.13 7.79
N GLU A 39 1.37 -23.36 8.32
CA GLU A 39 0.10 -24.05 8.56
C GLU A 39 -0.81 -23.22 9.48
N GLY A 40 -0.25 -22.65 10.54
CA GLY A 40 -1.00 -21.80 11.47
C GLY A 40 -1.58 -20.55 10.81
N TYR A 41 -0.83 -19.90 9.89
CA TYR A 41 -1.35 -18.77 9.12
C TYR A 41 -2.47 -19.20 8.17
N LEU A 42 -2.26 -20.31 7.43
CA LEU A 42 -3.23 -20.81 6.46
C LEU A 42 -4.51 -21.29 7.17
N ALA A 43 -4.37 -21.96 8.31
CA ALA A 43 -5.51 -22.37 9.12
C ALA A 43 -6.33 -21.17 9.63
N ALA A 44 -5.66 -20.14 10.16
CA ALA A 44 -6.32 -18.92 10.62
C ALA A 44 -7.03 -18.16 9.48
N LEU A 45 -6.41 -18.11 8.30
CA LEU A 45 -7.00 -17.47 7.12
C LEU A 45 -8.25 -18.24 6.63
N ASN A 46 -8.18 -19.56 6.55
CA ASN A 46 -9.33 -20.37 6.15
C ASN A 46 -10.45 -20.29 7.19
N HIS A 47 -10.11 -20.38 8.47
CA HIS A 47 -11.08 -20.22 9.56
C HIS A 47 -11.80 -18.86 9.49
N PHE A 48 -11.07 -17.77 9.18
CA PHE A 48 -11.68 -16.46 8.96
C PHE A 48 -12.75 -16.50 7.85
N PHE A 49 -12.46 -17.12 6.71
CA PHE A 49 -13.44 -17.20 5.61
C PHE A 49 -14.61 -18.16 5.91
N ASP A 50 -14.39 -19.20 6.72
CA ASP A 50 -15.46 -20.08 7.19
C ASP A 50 -16.44 -19.36 8.12
N GLU A 51 -15.92 -18.52 9.02
CA GLU A 51 -16.69 -17.74 10.00
C GLU A 51 -17.40 -16.53 9.39
N HIS A 52 -16.91 -16.07 8.23
CA HIS A 52 -17.38 -14.83 7.60
C HIS A 52 -17.86 -15.01 6.14
N PRO A 53 -18.86 -15.87 5.90
CA PRO A 53 -19.40 -16.11 4.55
C PRO A 53 -20.17 -14.91 3.97
N GLU A 54 -20.45 -13.89 4.80
CA GLU A 54 -21.07 -12.64 4.38
C GLU A 54 -20.20 -11.81 3.44
N TYR A 55 -18.86 -11.91 3.51
CA TYR A 55 -17.97 -11.16 2.63
C TYR A 55 -17.98 -11.70 1.21
N LYS A 56 -18.53 -10.90 0.29
CA LYS A 56 -18.62 -11.24 -1.13
C LYS A 56 -17.52 -10.61 -1.97
N ILE A 57 -16.75 -9.69 -1.40
CA ILE A 57 -15.66 -8.99 -2.06
C ILE A 57 -14.42 -9.06 -1.15
N VAL A 58 -13.33 -9.55 -1.70
CA VAL A 58 -12.00 -9.51 -1.05
C VAL A 58 -11.05 -8.68 -1.90
N HIS A 59 -10.58 -7.58 -1.35
CA HIS A 59 -9.65 -6.65 -2.01
C HIS A 59 -8.28 -6.73 -1.33
N VAL A 60 -7.27 -7.21 -2.05
CA VAL A 60 -5.98 -7.58 -1.46
C VAL A 60 -4.87 -6.63 -1.91
N HIS A 61 -4.11 -6.09 -0.93
CA HIS A 61 -3.00 -5.15 -1.10
C HIS A 61 -1.66 -5.72 -0.61
N GLN A 62 -1.42 -7.05 -0.77
CA GLN A 62 -0.25 -7.76 -0.21
C GLN A 62 0.86 -8.03 -1.25
N ASP A 63 1.01 -7.15 -2.23
CA ASP A 63 2.02 -7.31 -3.29
C ASP A 63 2.05 -8.74 -3.88
N CYS A 64 3.23 -9.32 -4.04
CA CYS A 64 3.42 -10.66 -4.58
C CYS A 64 2.68 -11.76 -3.79
N LEU A 65 2.49 -11.58 -2.48
CA LEU A 65 1.84 -12.55 -1.61
C LEU A 65 0.31 -12.48 -1.64
N SER A 66 -0.26 -11.55 -2.40
CA SER A 66 -1.71 -11.46 -2.61
C SER A 66 -2.32 -12.79 -3.07
N SER A 67 -1.57 -13.60 -3.83
CA SER A 67 -2.05 -14.90 -4.33
C SER A 67 -2.39 -15.88 -3.23
N VAL A 68 -1.79 -15.79 -2.04
CA VAL A 68 -2.07 -16.68 -0.90
C VAL A 68 -3.50 -16.43 -0.42
N ILE A 69 -3.83 -15.16 -0.18
CA ILE A 69 -5.15 -14.75 0.32
C ILE A 69 -6.22 -14.98 -0.77
N LEU A 70 -5.91 -14.61 -2.00
CA LEU A 70 -6.82 -14.79 -3.15
C LEU A 70 -7.12 -16.25 -3.44
N ARG A 71 -6.14 -17.15 -3.26
CA ARG A 71 -6.34 -18.58 -3.36
C ARG A 71 -7.31 -19.09 -2.29
N ALA A 72 -7.12 -18.71 -1.04
CA ALA A 72 -8.02 -19.07 0.04
C ALA A 72 -9.44 -18.53 -0.21
N ALA A 73 -9.56 -17.25 -0.61
CA ALA A 73 -10.84 -16.64 -0.97
C ALA A 73 -11.53 -17.39 -2.13
N ALA A 74 -10.77 -17.88 -3.12
CA ALA A 74 -11.31 -18.68 -4.22
C ALA A 74 -11.80 -20.06 -3.74
N GLN A 75 -11.09 -20.69 -2.81
CA GLN A 75 -11.49 -21.98 -2.21
C GLN A 75 -12.77 -21.85 -1.38
N HIS A 76 -13.02 -20.70 -0.78
CA HIS A 76 -14.26 -20.37 -0.05
C HIS A 76 -15.33 -19.74 -0.94
N ASN A 77 -15.20 -19.83 -2.28
CA ASN A 77 -16.18 -19.36 -3.25
C ASN A 77 -16.53 -17.86 -3.14
N ILE A 78 -15.60 -17.01 -2.67
CA ILE A 78 -15.80 -15.56 -2.67
C ILE A 78 -15.93 -15.09 -4.14
N PRO A 79 -17.05 -14.48 -4.54
CA PRO A 79 -17.31 -14.22 -5.96
C PRO A 79 -16.43 -13.11 -6.55
N VAL A 80 -16.06 -12.09 -5.77
CA VAL A 80 -15.22 -10.96 -6.24
C VAL A 80 -13.90 -10.95 -5.48
N ARG A 81 -12.82 -11.17 -6.21
CA ARG A 81 -11.45 -11.27 -5.69
C ARG A 81 -10.55 -10.33 -6.44
N ILE A 82 -10.12 -9.27 -5.76
CA ILE A 82 -9.37 -8.16 -6.35
C ILE A 82 -7.93 -8.21 -5.86
N ALA A 83 -6.96 -8.19 -6.79
CA ALA A 83 -5.57 -7.87 -6.49
C ALA A 83 -5.29 -6.42 -6.86
N HIS A 84 -4.70 -5.65 -5.94
CA HIS A 84 -4.35 -4.26 -6.19
C HIS A 84 -2.85 -4.04 -5.99
N SER A 85 -2.17 -3.66 -7.06
CA SER A 85 -0.73 -3.40 -7.06
C SER A 85 -0.44 -1.94 -6.74
N HIS A 86 0.49 -1.71 -5.79
CA HIS A 86 0.96 -0.38 -5.40
C HIS A 86 2.45 -0.15 -5.65
N ASN A 87 3.18 -1.18 -6.07
CA ASN A 87 4.62 -1.13 -6.26
C ASN A 87 5.01 -1.56 -7.66
N ALA A 88 5.88 -0.79 -8.30
CA ALA A 88 6.45 -1.11 -9.62
C ALA A 88 7.72 -1.96 -9.53
N ASN A 89 8.16 -2.33 -8.34
CA ASN A 89 9.37 -3.13 -8.11
C ASN A 89 9.37 -3.78 -6.72
N GLN A 90 10.30 -4.71 -6.50
CA GLN A 90 10.55 -5.35 -5.21
C GLN A 90 12.05 -5.45 -4.95
N ASP A 91 12.46 -5.40 -3.68
CA ASP A 91 13.84 -5.62 -3.29
C ASP A 91 14.32 -7.00 -3.71
N LYS A 92 15.45 -7.05 -4.41
CA LYS A 92 16.08 -8.29 -4.89
C LYS A 92 16.90 -8.97 -3.78
N ASN A 93 16.22 -9.37 -2.71
CA ASN A 93 16.80 -10.12 -1.61
C ASN A 93 16.62 -11.64 -1.79
N LEU A 94 17.13 -12.45 -0.85
CA LEU A 94 17.03 -13.92 -0.89
C LEU A 94 15.60 -14.45 -1.02
N LYS A 95 14.59 -13.67 -0.65
CA LYS A 95 13.17 -14.03 -0.78
C LYS A 95 12.57 -13.67 -2.14
N TYR A 96 13.33 -12.99 -3.00
CA TYR A 96 12.83 -12.50 -4.29
C TYR A 96 12.32 -13.62 -5.21
N PRO A 97 13.01 -14.77 -5.39
CA PRO A 97 12.50 -15.86 -6.22
C PRO A 97 11.17 -16.43 -5.74
N ILE A 98 11.01 -16.55 -4.42
CA ILE A 98 9.75 -17.01 -3.79
C ILE A 98 8.63 -16.01 -4.07
N LYS A 99 8.89 -14.73 -3.94
CA LYS A 99 7.91 -13.67 -4.27
C LYS A 99 7.47 -13.74 -5.73
N LEU A 100 8.41 -13.94 -6.66
CA LEU A 100 8.08 -14.08 -8.08
C LEU A 100 7.23 -15.31 -8.38
N TRP A 101 7.46 -16.40 -7.67
CA TRP A 101 6.66 -17.61 -7.80
C TRP A 101 5.21 -17.36 -7.37
N TYR A 102 4.99 -16.72 -6.21
CA TYR A 102 3.64 -16.35 -5.76
C TYR A 102 2.98 -15.34 -6.70
N LYS A 103 3.71 -14.34 -7.16
CA LYS A 103 3.24 -13.34 -8.12
C LYS A 103 2.62 -13.95 -9.36
N ARG A 104 3.25 -14.98 -9.94
CA ARG A 104 2.76 -15.66 -11.15
C ARG A 104 1.37 -16.26 -11.02
N SER A 105 0.96 -16.58 -9.80
CA SER A 105 -0.34 -17.21 -9.55
C SER A 105 -1.46 -16.19 -9.24
N ILE A 106 -1.15 -14.90 -9.10
CA ILE A 106 -2.15 -13.87 -8.82
C ILE A 106 -3.28 -13.89 -9.86
N PRO A 107 -3.03 -13.80 -11.17
CA PRO A 107 -4.12 -13.76 -12.16
C PRO A 107 -5.03 -14.98 -12.14
N LYS A 108 -4.51 -16.13 -11.69
CA LYS A 108 -5.28 -17.39 -11.60
C LYS A 108 -6.42 -17.32 -10.57
N TYR A 109 -6.22 -16.56 -9.48
CA TYR A 109 -7.16 -16.53 -8.36
C TYR A 109 -7.98 -15.23 -8.26
N THR A 110 -7.72 -14.28 -9.16
CA THR A 110 -8.43 -13.00 -9.21
C THR A 110 -9.59 -13.00 -10.16
N THR A 111 -10.59 -12.16 -9.90
CA THR A 111 -11.62 -11.76 -10.84
C THR A 111 -11.32 -10.39 -11.46
N ASN A 112 -10.63 -9.54 -10.73
CA ASN A 112 -10.27 -8.18 -11.14
C ASN A 112 -8.84 -7.84 -10.74
N LEU A 113 -8.12 -7.16 -11.62
CA LEU A 113 -6.76 -6.68 -11.39
C LEU A 113 -6.75 -5.16 -11.40
N PHE A 114 -6.31 -4.55 -10.30
CA PHE A 114 -6.16 -3.11 -10.16
C PHE A 114 -4.71 -2.73 -9.89
N ALA A 115 -4.32 -1.54 -10.32
CA ALA A 115 -3.01 -0.98 -10.02
C ALA A 115 -3.12 0.53 -9.79
N CYS A 116 -2.29 1.08 -8.90
CA CYS A 116 -2.23 2.53 -8.67
C CYS A 116 -1.60 3.32 -9.83
N GLY A 117 -1.00 2.64 -10.80
CA GLY A 117 -0.40 3.21 -11.99
C GLY A 117 0.07 2.11 -12.95
N LYS A 118 0.41 2.53 -14.18
CA LYS A 118 0.77 1.60 -15.26
C LYS A 118 1.95 0.69 -14.87
N ASP A 119 3.04 1.27 -14.38
CA ASP A 119 4.26 0.52 -14.04
C ASP A 119 4.03 -0.50 -12.93
N ALA A 120 3.17 -0.17 -11.96
CA ALA A 120 2.80 -1.09 -10.88
C ALA A 120 1.99 -2.29 -11.41
N GLY A 121 1.10 -2.04 -12.36
CA GLY A 121 0.32 -3.09 -13.01
C GLY A 121 1.15 -3.97 -13.93
N ASP A 122 1.94 -3.37 -14.80
CA ASP A 122 2.84 -4.09 -15.72
C ASP A 122 3.80 -5.00 -14.95
N TRP A 123 4.40 -4.48 -13.89
CA TRP A 123 5.31 -5.27 -13.06
C TRP A 123 4.60 -6.42 -12.33
N MET A 124 3.42 -6.15 -11.75
CA MET A 124 2.73 -7.17 -10.93
C MET A 124 2.03 -8.23 -11.77
N PHE A 125 1.37 -7.84 -12.85
CA PHE A 125 0.46 -8.72 -13.58
C PHE A 125 1.02 -9.21 -14.92
N GLY A 126 2.16 -8.66 -15.34
CA GLY A 126 2.87 -9.06 -16.56
C GLY A 126 2.04 -8.83 -17.81
N GLY A 127 1.47 -9.23 -18.56
CA GLY A 127 0.63 -8.95 -19.74
C GLY A 127 -0.88 -9.10 -19.49
N ALA A 128 -1.30 -9.46 -18.27
CA ALA A 128 -2.72 -9.56 -17.97
C ALA A 128 -3.36 -8.15 -17.92
N PRO A 129 -4.57 -7.97 -18.51
CA PRO A 129 -5.24 -6.68 -18.51
C PRO A 129 -5.64 -6.28 -17.09
N PHE A 130 -5.41 -5.02 -16.74
CA PHE A 130 -5.76 -4.45 -15.43
C PHE A 130 -6.33 -3.05 -15.58
N GLN A 131 -7.06 -2.61 -14.56
CA GLN A 131 -7.60 -1.25 -14.47
C GLN A 131 -6.71 -0.40 -13.55
N ILE A 132 -6.46 0.86 -13.98
CA ILE A 132 -5.74 1.82 -13.13
C ILE A 132 -6.75 2.49 -12.21
N ILE A 133 -6.47 2.40 -10.90
CA ILE A 133 -7.17 3.12 -9.84
C ILE A 133 -6.11 3.89 -9.06
N ASN A 134 -5.99 5.18 -9.33
CA ASN A 134 -4.99 6.04 -8.69
C ASN A 134 -5.21 6.11 -7.17
N ASN A 135 -4.10 6.26 -6.43
CA ASN A 135 -4.18 6.52 -5.00
C ASN A 135 -4.92 7.84 -4.76
N ALA A 136 -5.94 7.80 -3.91
CA ALA A 136 -6.74 8.97 -3.59
C ALA A 136 -6.17 9.71 -2.37
N ILE A 137 -6.28 11.04 -2.41
CA ILE A 137 -6.02 11.94 -1.29
C ILE A 137 -7.12 13.00 -1.23
N ASP A 138 -7.35 13.58 -0.08
CA ASP A 138 -8.18 14.77 0.04
C ASP A 138 -7.42 16.00 -0.52
N VAL A 139 -7.62 16.29 -1.80
CA VAL A 139 -6.97 17.40 -2.49
C VAL A 139 -7.28 18.76 -1.87
N THR A 140 -8.44 18.89 -1.20
CA THR A 140 -8.85 20.14 -0.55
C THR A 140 -8.01 20.43 0.69
N ALA A 141 -7.73 19.39 1.48
CA ALA A 141 -6.88 19.49 2.67
C ALA A 141 -5.42 19.86 2.31
N TYR A 142 -4.95 19.44 1.12
CA TYR A 142 -3.59 19.69 0.64
C TYR A 142 -3.50 20.83 -0.39
N ALA A 143 -4.58 21.57 -0.63
CA ALA A 143 -4.57 22.70 -1.54
C ALA A 143 -3.62 23.81 -1.04
N TYR A 144 -2.95 24.48 -1.98
CA TYR A 144 -2.08 25.61 -1.66
C TYR A 144 -2.86 26.73 -0.95
N SER A 145 -2.33 27.21 0.15
CA SER A 145 -2.86 28.34 0.91
C SER A 145 -1.73 29.33 1.24
N LEU A 146 -1.83 30.55 0.71
CA LEU A 146 -0.85 31.61 0.99
C LEU A 146 -0.78 31.92 2.49
N ALA A 147 -1.91 31.96 3.18
CA ALA A 147 -1.97 32.25 4.61
C ALA A 147 -1.24 31.17 5.42
N LYS A 148 -1.55 29.88 5.18
CA LYS A 148 -0.85 28.75 5.83
C LYS A 148 0.65 28.74 5.50
N ARG A 149 1.00 29.04 4.25
CA ARG A 149 2.40 29.15 3.85
C ARG A 149 3.15 30.20 4.65
N GLN A 150 2.58 31.40 4.80
CA GLN A 150 3.21 32.49 5.53
C GLN A 150 3.32 32.18 7.03
N GLU A 151 2.29 31.58 7.62
CA GLU A 151 2.29 31.13 9.01
C GLU A 151 3.40 30.12 9.28
N VAL A 152 3.45 29.04 8.51
CA VAL A 152 4.46 27.97 8.67
C VAL A 152 5.87 28.50 8.44
N ARG A 153 6.08 29.37 7.44
CA ARG A 153 7.40 29.97 7.18
C ARG A 153 7.86 30.86 8.32
N ARG A 154 6.98 31.66 8.93
CA ARG A 154 7.29 32.43 10.14
C ARG A 154 7.66 31.51 11.31
N HIS A 155 6.84 30.48 11.56
CA HIS A 155 7.08 29.54 12.65
C HIS A 155 8.44 28.84 12.53
N LEU A 156 8.86 28.52 11.31
CA LEU A 156 10.15 27.85 11.02
C LEU A 156 11.29 28.83 10.71
N SER A 157 11.10 30.16 10.81
CA SER A 157 12.09 31.21 10.45
C SER A 157 12.66 31.04 9.04
N LEU A 158 11.76 30.84 8.07
CA LEU A 158 12.07 30.57 6.65
C LEU A 158 11.56 31.68 5.70
N GLU A 159 11.12 32.84 6.20
CA GLU A 159 10.40 33.85 5.41
C GLU A 159 11.11 34.27 4.11
N ASN A 160 12.39 34.50 4.19
CA ASN A 160 13.21 34.98 3.06
C ASN A 160 14.18 33.91 2.52
N LYS A 161 13.90 32.62 2.76
CA LYS A 161 14.79 31.54 2.36
C LYS A 161 14.20 30.73 1.22
N LEU A 162 15.01 30.34 0.24
CA LEU A 162 14.67 29.24 -0.65
C LEU A 162 14.64 27.97 0.16
N THR A 163 13.50 27.27 0.13
CA THR A 163 13.30 26.08 0.96
C THR A 163 12.97 24.88 0.08
N ILE A 164 13.74 23.82 0.25
CA ILE A 164 13.48 22.52 -0.37
C ILE A 164 13.02 21.59 0.75
N GLY A 165 11.86 20.96 0.58
CA GLY A 165 11.29 20.02 1.53
C GLY A 165 11.26 18.60 0.97
N HIS A 166 11.46 17.62 1.84
CA HIS A 166 11.29 16.21 1.51
C HIS A 166 10.53 15.50 2.64
N VAL A 167 9.54 14.71 2.28
CA VAL A 167 8.76 13.89 3.22
C VAL A 167 8.87 12.42 2.81
N GLY A 168 9.39 11.59 3.70
CA GLY A 168 9.57 10.17 3.41
C GLY A 168 10.19 9.40 4.58
N ARG A 169 9.98 8.09 4.61
CA ARG A 169 10.65 7.20 5.56
C ARG A 169 12.16 7.14 5.26
N PHE A 170 12.98 6.98 6.30
CA PHE A 170 14.42 6.74 6.15
C PHE A 170 14.65 5.30 5.65
N ASN A 171 14.51 5.11 4.32
CA ASN A 171 14.76 3.83 3.68
C ASN A 171 15.39 4.04 2.29
N HIS A 172 16.00 2.99 1.74
CA HIS A 172 16.74 3.04 0.49
C HIS A 172 15.96 3.66 -0.68
N PRO A 173 14.67 3.33 -0.95
CA PRO A 173 13.93 3.93 -2.06
C PRO A 173 13.73 5.45 -1.98
N LYS A 174 13.85 6.05 -0.78
CA LYS A 174 13.73 7.51 -0.59
C LYS A 174 15.04 8.26 -0.77
N ASN A 175 16.15 7.55 -0.84
CA ASN A 175 17.47 8.02 -1.23
C ASN A 175 17.90 9.38 -0.62
N HIS A 176 17.76 9.52 0.69
CA HIS A 176 18.13 10.74 1.41
C HIS A 176 19.60 11.17 1.20
N PRO A 177 20.60 10.27 1.07
CA PRO A 177 21.96 10.68 0.74
C PRO A 177 22.04 11.47 -0.56
N PHE A 178 21.41 10.99 -1.63
CA PHE A 178 21.41 11.69 -2.93
C PHE A 178 20.69 13.04 -2.85
N LEU A 179 19.65 13.18 -2.03
CA LEU A 179 19.01 14.47 -1.77
C LEU A 179 19.99 15.48 -1.15
N LEU A 180 20.83 15.03 -0.20
CA LEU A 180 21.87 15.87 0.40
C LEU A 180 22.93 16.27 -0.62
N ASP A 181 23.33 15.37 -1.52
CA ASP A 181 24.26 15.67 -2.61
C ASP A 181 23.70 16.73 -3.57
N ILE A 182 22.40 16.61 -3.92
CA ILE A 182 21.70 17.63 -4.73
C ILE A 182 21.72 18.98 -4.02
N PHE A 183 21.41 19.00 -2.73
CA PHE A 183 21.41 20.24 -1.95
C PHE A 183 22.80 20.87 -1.86
N ALA A 184 23.83 20.06 -1.61
CA ALA A 184 25.22 20.54 -1.59
C ALA A 184 25.65 21.11 -2.95
N ALA A 185 25.25 20.50 -4.06
CA ALA A 185 25.52 21.00 -5.39
C ALA A 185 24.79 22.33 -5.67
N LEU A 186 23.56 22.47 -5.18
CA LEU A 186 22.79 23.72 -5.30
C LEU A 186 23.47 24.87 -4.56
N LEU A 187 23.90 24.66 -3.32
CA LEU A 187 24.58 25.65 -2.51
C LEU A 187 25.87 26.18 -3.21
N LYS A 188 26.60 25.30 -3.88
CA LYS A 188 27.80 25.72 -4.66
C LYS A 188 27.45 26.62 -5.84
N LYS A 189 26.28 26.44 -6.46
CA LYS A 189 25.81 27.26 -7.58
C LYS A 189 25.28 28.63 -7.14
N GLU A 190 24.62 28.68 -6.00
CA GLU A 190 24.04 29.91 -5.45
C GLU A 190 25.09 30.79 -4.72
N SER A 191 26.27 30.25 -4.42
CA SER A 191 27.36 30.99 -3.79
C SER A 191 28.25 31.74 -4.79
N ASN A 192 28.00 31.60 -6.10
CA ASN A 192 28.66 32.33 -7.20
C ASN A 192 27.67 33.28 -7.89
#